data_b83c9cb03796adcc4e97e32c4fe307f8
#
_entry.id   b83c9cb03796adcc4e97e32c4fe307f8
#
_cell.length_a   1.000
_cell.length_b   1.000
_cell.length_c   1.000
_cell.angle_alpha   90.00
_cell.angle_beta   90.00
_cell.angle_gamma   90.00
#
_symmetry.space_group_name_H-M   'P 1'
#
loop_
_entity.id
_entity.type
_entity.pdbx_description
1 polymer ?
#
loop_
_entity_poly.entity_id
_entity_poly.type
_entity_poly.pdbx_seq_one_letter_code
_entity_poly.pdbx_strand_id
1 'polypeptide(L)'
;MTGDGFAYADADGVAHIGLGAEVQAVDYIHREVLAGRNIPMAEVHGIVRALAVTIRREQGVLLSLLEIRSLDEYTTSHACNVAMLSMALSDQMGLSDADTRAIGTAALLHDIGMLRIPTEVLTRPGAITPAERLLIETHTVEGARLLTARGLGNSLAATVAYEHHIWFNGAGGYPQLMYPRKPHFASRIVHVCDIYDALRSMRPYHEPWPRDEALALLKSFSGLQLDPQLTDAFLSMADSATEIRQPLGAQTA
;
A
#
# COMPACT_ATOMS: atom_id res chain seq x y z
N MET A 1 11.94 24.05 -9.01
CA MET A 1 11.45 23.44 -10.25
C MET A 1 10.29 22.56 -9.86
N THR A 2 9.10 22.95 -10.24
CA THR A 2 7.84 22.27 -9.93
C THR A 2 7.77 21.03 -10.82
N GLY A 3 7.84 19.83 -10.20
CA GLY A 3 7.62 18.58 -10.91
C GLY A 3 6.16 18.49 -11.33
N ASP A 4 5.89 18.73 -12.60
CA ASP A 4 4.59 18.46 -13.21
C ASP A 4 4.43 16.93 -13.24
N GLY A 5 3.59 16.41 -12.34
CA GLY A 5 3.10 15.05 -12.45
C GLY A 5 2.25 14.95 -13.71
N PHE A 6 2.81 14.43 -14.79
CA PHE A 6 2.06 14.20 -16.02
C PHE A 6 1.22 12.94 -15.86
N ALA A 7 -0.12 13.10 -15.80
CA ALA A 7 -1.01 12.02 -16.15
C ALA A 7 -0.90 11.80 -17.67
N TYR A 8 -0.57 10.59 -18.10
CA TYR A 8 -0.63 10.19 -19.50
C TYR A 8 -1.61 9.04 -19.65
N ALA A 9 -2.29 8.96 -20.77
CA ALA A 9 -3.14 7.84 -21.11
C ALA A 9 -2.34 6.87 -22.00
N ASP A 10 -2.45 5.56 -21.72
CA ASP A 10 -1.95 4.52 -22.61
C ASP A 10 -2.82 4.38 -23.87
N ALA A 11 -2.45 3.45 -24.75
CA ALA A 11 -3.18 3.17 -25.99
C ALA A 11 -4.65 2.74 -25.75
N ASP A 12 -4.97 2.26 -24.54
CA ASP A 12 -6.30 1.81 -24.11
C ASP A 12 -7.07 2.90 -23.33
N GLY A 13 -6.51 4.13 -23.26
CA GLY A 13 -7.12 5.27 -22.58
C GLY A 13 -7.07 5.23 -21.06
N VAL A 14 -6.21 4.38 -20.49
CA VAL A 14 -5.97 4.31 -19.04
C VAL A 14 -5.07 5.47 -18.63
N ALA A 15 -5.52 6.31 -17.71
CA ALA A 15 -4.71 7.40 -17.18
C ALA A 15 -3.67 6.84 -16.19
N HIS A 16 -2.40 7.13 -16.44
CA HIS A 16 -1.29 6.79 -15.56
C HIS A 16 -0.80 8.05 -14.85
N ILE A 17 -0.58 7.95 -13.55
CA ILE A 17 -0.05 9.04 -12.74
C ILE A 17 1.47 8.88 -12.68
N GLY A 18 2.20 9.90 -13.10
CA GLY A 18 3.66 9.91 -13.02
C GLY A 18 4.13 10.20 -11.59
N LEU A 19 4.30 9.16 -10.77
CA LEU A 19 4.89 9.24 -9.42
C LEU A 19 6.38 8.86 -9.41
N GLY A 20 7.09 9.07 -10.51
CA GLY A 20 8.50 8.69 -10.62
C GLY A 20 9.41 9.37 -9.60
N ALA A 21 9.11 10.61 -9.21
CA ALA A 21 9.86 11.32 -8.18
C ALA A 21 9.61 10.74 -6.77
N GLU A 22 8.37 10.36 -6.48
CA GLU A 22 7.99 9.74 -5.21
C GLU A 22 8.61 8.36 -5.05
N VAL A 23 8.61 7.54 -6.11
CA VAL A 23 9.28 6.23 -6.13
C VAL A 23 10.79 6.37 -5.89
N GLN A 24 11.45 7.33 -6.55
CA GLN A 24 12.87 7.61 -6.32
C GLN A 24 13.15 8.09 -4.89
N ALA A 25 12.24 8.87 -4.31
CA ALA A 25 12.36 9.32 -2.93
C ALA A 25 12.19 8.16 -1.92
N VAL A 26 11.31 7.18 -2.19
CA VAL A 26 11.21 5.95 -1.39
C VAL A 26 12.49 5.13 -1.49
N ASP A 27 13.07 4.96 -2.69
CA ASP A 27 14.35 4.29 -2.87
C ASP A 27 15.48 4.99 -2.07
N TYR A 28 15.51 6.32 -2.08
CA TYR A 28 16.44 7.08 -1.23
C TYR A 28 16.23 6.75 0.27
N ILE A 29 14.98 6.73 0.76
CA ILE A 29 14.68 6.35 2.15
C ILE A 29 15.21 4.94 2.46
N HIS A 30 14.99 3.98 1.58
CA HIS A 30 15.47 2.60 1.74
C HIS A 30 17.00 2.55 1.82
N ARG A 31 17.72 3.26 0.96
CA ARG A 31 19.19 3.35 0.98
C ARG A 31 19.71 3.96 2.28
N GLU A 32 19.07 5.01 2.81
CA GLU A 32 19.42 5.61 4.09
C GLU A 32 19.28 4.61 5.24
N VAL A 33 18.17 3.84 5.25
CA VAL A 33 17.91 2.81 6.27
C VAL A 33 18.92 1.67 6.18
N LEU A 34 19.23 1.18 4.98
CA LEU A 34 20.22 0.12 4.74
C LEU A 34 21.63 0.57 5.16
N ALA A 35 21.97 1.83 4.96
CA ALA A 35 23.23 2.43 5.41
C ALA A 35 23.29 2.68 6.94
N GLY A 36 22.27 2.27 7.68
CA GLY A 36 22.21 2.45 9.14
C GLY A 36 21.86 3.87 9.58
N ARG A 37 21.49 4.76 8.67
CA ARG A 37 21.12 6.15 8.97
C ARG A 37 19.67 6.26 9.44
N ASN A 38 19.30 7.42 9.97
CA ASN A 38 17.92 7.70 10.37
C ASN A 38 17.00 7.78 9.15
N ILE A 39 15.72 7.48 9.38
CA ILE A 39 14.68 7.67 8.35
C ILE A 39 14.54 9.17 8.08
N PRO A 40 14.70 9.62 6.83
CA PRO A 40 14.58 11.04 6.48
C PRO A 40 13.09 11.44 6.47
N MET A 41 12.53 11.74 7.64
CA MET A 41 11.10 12.03 7.80
C MET A 41 10.62 13.24 6.99
N ALA A 42 11.50 14.18 6.64
CA ALA A 42 11.17 15.28 5.75
C ALA A 42 10.77 14.78 4.35
N GLU A 43 11.50 13.80 3.84
CA GLU A 43 11.22 13.13 2.54
C GLU A 43 9.93 12.31 2.64
N VAL A 44 9.77 11.51 3.70
CA VAL A 44 8.53 10.75 3.94
C VAL A 44 7.31 11.67 3.91
N HIS A 45 7.34 12.78 4.66
CA HIS A 45 6.26 13.76 4.67
C HIS A 45 6.12 14.49 3.32
N GLY A 46 7.21 14.66 2.58
CA GLY A 46 7.21 15.21 1.22
C GLY A 46 6.38 14.35 0.27
N ILE A 47 6.67 13.05 0.24
CA ILE A 47 5.93 12.05 -0.55
C ILE A 47 4.45 12.06 -0.18
N VAL A 48 4.12 11.93 1.11
CA VAL A 48 2.72 11.90 1.58
C VAL A 48 1.96 13.17 1.18
N ARG A 49 2.60 14.35 1.21
CA ARG A 49 1.98 15.59 0.73
C ARG A 49 1.73 15.57 -0.78
N ALA A 50 2.67 15.05 -1.57
CA ALA A 50 2.51 14.92 -3.01
C ALA A 50 1.36 13.98 -3.35
N LEU A 51 1.29 12.80 -2.72
CA LEU A 51 0.18 11.86 -2.87
C LEU A 51 -1.16 12.49 -2.50
N ALA A 52 -1.24 13.26 -1.40
CA ALA A 52 -2.46 13.96 -1.00
C ALA A 52 -2.94 14.97 -2.04
N VAL A 53 -2.02 15.66 -2.72
CA VAL A 53 -2.35 16.59 -3.82
C VAL A 53 -2.89 15.82 -5.02
N THR A 54 -2.26 14.70 -5.37
CA THR A 54 -2.68 13.83 -6.48
C THR A 54 -4.09 13.29 -6.25
N ILE A 55 -4.37 12.73 -5.07
CA ILE A 55 -5.70 12.20 -4.71
C ILE A 55 -6.79 13.26 -4.88
N ARG A 56 -6.54 14.51 -4.45
CA ARG A 56 -7.54 15.58 -4.57
C ARG A 56 -7.77 16.07 -5.99
N ARG A 57 -6.75 16.03 -6.85
CA ARG A 57 -6.86 16.46 -8.25
C ARG A 57 -7.59 15.44 -9.12
N GLU A 58 -7.38 14.18 -8.84
CA GLU A 58 -7.78 13.04 -9.66
C GLU A 58 -8.98 12.29 -9.06
N GLN A 59 -10.00 13.04 -8.54
CA GLN A 59 -11.24 12.42 -8.04
C GLN A 59 -11.82 11.50 -9.13
N GLY A 60 -11.68 10.19 -8.93
CA GLY A 60 -12.11 9.13 -9.86
C GLY A 60 -11.01 8.32 -10.56
N VAL A 61 -9.73 8.73 -10.50
CA VAL A 61 -8.60 8.00 -11.10
C VAL A 61 -7.87 7.12 -10.07
N LEU A 62 -8.35 7.08 -8.85
CA LEU A 62 -7.73 6.49 -7.65
C LEU A 62 -7.37 5.01 -7.72
N LEU A 63 -7.81 4.28 -8.74
CA LEU A 63 -7.44 2.87 -8.94
C LEU A 63 -6.45 2.67 -10.09
N SER A 64 -5.93 3.73 -10.68
CA SER A 64 -4.78 3.64 -11.57
C SER A 64 -3.54 3.46 -10.69
N LEU A 65 -3.26 2.20 -10.36
CA LEU A 65 -2.03 1.83 -9.67
C LEU A 65 -0.85 2.21 -10.54
N LEU A 66 0.26 2.59 -9.89
CA LEU A 66 1.53 2.72 -10.58
C LEU A 66 1.86 1.40 -11.27
N GLU A 67 2.06 1.42 -12.58
CA GLU A 67 2.60 0.27 -13.27
C GLU A 67 4.02 0.00 -12.77
N ILE A 68 4.21 -1.18 -12.22
CA ILE A 68 5.53 -1.67 -11.82
C ILE A 68 6.21 -2.17 -13.09
N ARG A 69 7.24 -1.45 -13.54
CA ARG A 69 7.97 -1.75 -14.78
C ARG A 69 9.15 -2.69 -14.56
N SER A 70 9.59 -2.87 -13.31
CA SER A 70 10.70 -3.76 -12.97
C SER A 70 10.55 -4.33 -11.56
N LEU A 71 11.21 -5.48 -11.32
CA LEU A 71 11.29 -6.12 -10.00
C LEU A 71 12.00 -5.22 -8.96
N ASP A 72 12.99 -4.47 -9.38
CA ASP A 72 13.75 -3.57 -8.50
C ASP A 72 12.90 -2.38 -8.02
N GLU A 73 11.90 -1.97 -8.83
CA GLU A 73 10.95 -0.92 -8.48
C GLU A 73 9.73 -1.43 -7.70
N TYR A 74 9.54 -2.75 -7.59
CA TYR A 74 8.34 -3.32 -6.96
C TYR A 74 8.11 -2.78 -5.55
N THR A 75 9.09 -2.91 -4.66
CA THR A 75 8.93 -2.53 -3.24
C THR A 75 8.65 -1.03 -3.06
N THR A 76 9.27 -0.19 -3.88
CA THR A 76 9.11 1.27 -3.82
C THR A 76 7.76 1.72 -4.39
N SER A 77 7.36 1.17 -5.53
CA SER A 77 6.07 1.45 -6.17
C SER A 77 4.91 0.94 -5.32
N HIS A 78 5.04 -0.28 -4.78
CA HIS A 78 4.08 -0.87 -3.84
C HIS A 78 3.86 0.04 -2.62
N ALA A 79 4.92 0.52 -1.98
CA ALA A 79 4.81 1.43 -0.85
C ALA A 79 4.03 2.72 -1.20
N CYS A 80 4.28 3.31 -2.38
CA CYS A 80 3.53 4.47 -2.87
C CYS A 80 2.06 4.14 -3.15
N ASN A 81 1.79 3.01 -3.81
CA ASN A 81 0.43 2.55 -4.12
C ASN A 81 -0.39 2.33 -2.85
N VAL A 82 0.16 1.56 -1.90
CA VAL A 82 -0.52 1.27 -0.62
C VAL A 82 -0.76 2.55 0.17
N ALA A 83 0.21 3.50 0.19
CA ALA A 83 0.03 4.78 0.84
C ALA A 83 -1.10 5.60 0.17
N MET A 84 -1.13 5.66 -1.16
CA MET A 84 -2.16 6.39 -1.91
C MET A 84 -3.55 5.77 -1.68
N LEU A 85 -3.69 4.46 -1.82
CA LEU A 85 -4.96 3.75 -1.58
C LEU A 85 -5.44 3.92 -0.13
N SER A 86 -4.52 3.83 0.85
CA SER A 86 -4.84 3.99 2.27
C SER A 86 -5.33 5.40 2.60
N MET A 87 -4.71 6.42 1.99
CA MET A 87 -5.16 7.81 2.14
C MET A 87 -6.52 8.04 1.50
N ALA A 88 -6.77 7.48 0.32
CA ALA A 88 -8.05 7.58 -0.34
C ALA A 88 -9.17 6.89 0.44
N LEU A 89 -8.91 5.68 0.95
CA LEU A 89 -9.85 4.97 1.82
C LEU A 89 -10.09 5.73 3.12
N SER A 90 -9.07 6.37 3.69
CA SER A 90 -9.21 7.22 4.88
C SER A 90 -10.11 8.42 4.62
N ASP A 91 -9.97 9.08 3.47
CA ASP A 91 -10.82 10.19 3.04
C ASP A 91 -12.27 9.73 2.83
N GLN A 92 -12.47 8.60 2.16
CA GLN A 92 -13.78 7.95 1.98
C GLN A 92 -14.46 7.62 3.32
N MET A 93 -13.68 7.27 4.34
CA MET A 93 -14.17 7.03 5.70
C MET A 93 -14.42 8.33 6.50
N GLY A 94 -14.18 9.49 5.93
CA GLY A 94 -14.40 10.79 6.57
C GLY A 94 -13.37 11.15 7.63
N LEU A 95 -12.16 10.60 7.57
CA LEU A 95 -11.10 10.95 8.51
C LEU A 95 -10.57 12.37 8.25
N SER A 96 -9.99 12.97 9.30
CA SER A 96 -9.37 14.28 9.17
C SER A 96 -8.15 14.23 8.23
N ASP A 97 -7.83 15.38 7.60
CA ASP A 97 -6.59 15.55 6.81
C ASP A 97 -5.32 15.16 7.58
N ALA A 98 -5.30 15.38 8.89
CA ALA A 98 -4.18 15.02 9.75
C ALA A 98 -4.06 13.51 9.91
N ASP A 99 -5.19 12.82 10.19
CA ASP A 99 -5.23 11.36 10.34
C ASP A 99 -4.93 10.67 9.00
N THR A 100 -5.51 11.16 7.90
CA THR A 100 -5.25 10.66 6.54
C THR A 100 -3.75 10.72 6.21
N ARG A 101 -3.07 11.83 6.51
CA ARG A 101 -1.62 11.93 6.31
C ARG A 101 -0.81 11.05 7.27
N ALA A 102 -1.26 10.88 8.51
CA ALA A 102 -0.61 9.99 9.45
C ALA A 102 -0.71 8.52 8.99
N ILE A 103 -1.88 8.11 8.47
CA ILE A 103 -2.08 6.78 7.86
C ILE A 103 -1.25 6.62 6.58
N GLY A 104 -1.20 7.63 5.72
CA GLY A 104 -0.34 7.62 4.52
C GLY A 104 1.15 7.45 4.87
N THR A 105 1.61 8.14 5.92
CA THR A 105 2.99 7.97 6.43
C THR A 105 3.23 6.54 6.94
N ALA A 106 2.28 5.98 7.67
CA ALA A 106 2.38 4.62 8.20
C ALA A 106 2.32 3.58 7.07
N ALA A 107 1.46 3.79 6.09
CA ALA A 107 1.35 2.95 4.90
C ALA A 107 2.63 3.00 4.04
N LEU A 108 3.24 4.17 3.85
CA LEU A 108 4.51 4.29 3.12
C LEU A 108 5.65 3.49 3.77
N LEU A 109 5.61 3.31 5.07
CA LEU A 109 6.66 2.65 5.86
C LEU A 109 6.26 1.24 6.34
N HIS A 110 5.09 0.71 5.97
CA HIS A 110 4.57 -0.55 6.51
C HIS A 110 5.53 -1.72 6.28
N ASP A 111 6.13 -1.78 5.11
CA ASP A 111 7.01 -2.83 4.62
C ASP A 111 8.51 -2.52 4.80
N ILE A 112 8.88 -1.49 5.57
CA ILE A 112 10.29 -1.11 5.75
C ILE A 112 11.16 -2.26 6.28
N GLY A 113 10.56 -3.25 6.94
CA GLY A 113 11.22 -4.45 7.42
C GLY A 113 11.65 -5.41 6.32
N MET A 114 11.08 -5.32 5.11
CA MET A 114 11.50 -6.08 3.93
C MET A 114 12.99 -5.86 3.61
N LEU A 115 13.53 -4.71 3.98
CA LEU A 115 14.97 -4.40 3.86
C LEU A 115 15.87 -5.33 4.70
N ARG A 116 15.32 -6.15 5.59
CA ARG A 116 16.05 -7.16 6.39
C ARG A 116 15.93 -8.56 5.82
N ILE A 117 15.09 -8.76 4.82
CA ILE A 117 14.94 -10.05 4.15
C ILE A 117 16.05 -10.17 3.09
N PRO A 118 16.78 -11.29 3.02
CA PRO A 118 17.79 -11.51 2.01
C PRO A 118 17.23 -11.37 0.59
N THR A 119 17.91 -10.61 -0.25
CA THR A 119 17.48 -10.34 -1.64
C THR A 119 17.29 -11.63 -2.42
N GLU A 120 18.11 -12.65 -2.17
CA GLU A 120 18.04 -13.96 -2.81
C GLU A 120 16.70 -14.66 -2.56
N VAL A 121 16.05 -14.40 -1.43
CA VAL A 121 14.72 -14.92 -1.11
C VAL A 121 13.65 -14.16 -1.87
N LEU A 122 13.79 -12.84 -1.98
CA LEU A 122 12.81 -11.96 -2.63
C LEU A 122 12.80 -12.06 -4.16
N THR A 123 13.97 -12.35 -4.74
CA THR A 123 14.16 -12.35 -6.21
C THR A 123 14.21 -13.77 -6.82
N ARG A 124 14.18 -14.81 -5.99
CA ARG A 124 14.25 -16.19 -6.48
C ARG A 124 13.03 -16.53 -7.35
N PRO A 125 13.21 -17.07 -8.56
CA PRO A 125 12.10 -17.50 -9.39
C PRO A 125 11.42 -18.75 -8.81
N GLY A 126 10.10 -18.88 -9.00
CA GLY A 126 9.30 -20.02 -8.58
C GLY A 126 8.61 -19.83 -7.22
N ALA A 127 7.83 -20.83 -6.81
CA ALA A 127 7.04 -20.74 -5.58
C ALA A 127 7.90 -20.58 -4.33
N ILE A 128 7.45 -19.71 -3.41
CA ILE A 128 8.07 -19.49 -2.10
C ILE A 128 7.90 -20.76 -1.25
N THR A 129 9.00 -21.28 -0.69
CA THR A 129 8.97 -22.43 0.21
C THR A 129 8.40 -22.02 1.60
N PRO A 130 7.91 -22.99 2.40
CA PRO A 130 7.44 -22.68 3.77
C PRO A 130 8.50 -21.99 4.65
N ALA A 131 9.77 -22.35 4.50
CA ALA A 131 10.87 -21.73 5.27
C ALA A 131 11.12 -20.28 4.83
N GLU A 132 11.12 -20.01 3.52
CA GLU A 132 11.24 -18.66 2.99
C GLU A 132 10.04 -17.80 3.38
N ARG A 133 8.82 -18.38 3.38
CA ARG A 133 7.62 -17.69 3.83
C ARG A 133 7.75 -17.24 5.29
N LEU A 134 8.17 -18.13 6.19
CA LEU A 134 8.39 -17.77 7.58
C LEU A 134 9.43 -16.65 7.73
N LEU A 135 10.47 -16.65 6.90
CA LEU A 135 11.47 -15.59 6.89
C LEU A 135 10.86 -14.26 6.40
N ILE A 136 10.10 -14.28 5.31
CA ILE A 136 9.40 -13.09 4.80
C ILE A 136 8.45 -12.53 5.85
N GLU A 137 7.68 -13.36 6.55
CA GLU A 137 6.74 -12.94 7.60
C GLU A 137 7.40 -12.18 8.75
N THR A 138 8.74 -12.35 8.94
CA THR A 138 9.48 -11.58 9.96
C THR A 138 9.56 -10.09 9.65
N HIS A 139 9.28 -9.64 8.41
CA HIS A 139 9.38 -8.22 8.05
C HIS A 139 8.53 -7.32 8.93
N THR A 140 7.38 -7.79 9.41
CA THR A 140 6.50 -7.02 10.30
C THR A 140 7.20 -6.69 11.63
N VAL A 141 7.85 -7.68 12.24
CA VAL A 141 8.59 -7.51 13.48
C VAL A 141 9.87 -6.70 13.25
N GLU A 142 10.59 -6.97 12.16
CA GLU A 142 11.80 -6.24 11.80
C GLU A 142 11.51 -4.79 11.44
N GLY A 143 10.39 -4.51 10.77
CA GLY A 143 9.93 -3.14 10.47
C GLY A 143 9.66 -2.34 11.75
N ALA A 144 8.90 -2.90 12.67
CA ALA A 144 8.64 -2.27 13.96
C ALA A 144 9.95 -2.04 14.76
N ARG A 145 10.88 -3.00 14.74
CA ARG A 145 12.22 -2.86 15.37
C ARG A 145 13.03 -1.75 14.72
N LEU A 146 13.07 -1.68 13.39
CA LEU A 146 13.76 -0.64 12.64
C LEU A 146 13.25 0.75 12.99
N LEU A 147 11.93 0.92 13.05
CA LEU A 147 11.28 2.18 13.39
C LEU A 147 11.55 2.55 14.86
N THR A 148 11.44 1.59 15.77
CA THR A 148 11.72 1.79 17.21
C THR A 148 13.17 2.22 17.45
N ALA A 149 14.12 1.55 16.83
CA ALA A 149 15.55 1.88 16.97
C ALA A 149 15.91 3.28 16.47
N ARG A 150 15.03 3.90 15.68
CA ARG A 150 15.18 5.26 15.13
C ARG A 150 14.27 6.30 15.83
N GLY A 151 13.78 5.98 17.02
CA GLY A 151 12.96 6.89 17.84
C GLY A 151 11.48 6.98 17.42
N LEU A 152 11.02 6.11 16.52
CA LEU A 152 9.64 6.08 16.05
C LEU A 152 8.80 4.95 16.69
N GLY A 153 9.26 4.33 17.80
CA GLY A 153 8.62 3.18 18.41
C GLY A 153 7.19 3.40 18.90
N ASN A 154 6.86 4.63 19.30
CA ASN A 154 5.50 5.02 19.70
C ASN A 154 4.69 5.65 18.56
N SER A 155 5.17 5.56 17.32
CA SER A 155 4.48 6.13 16.17
C SER A 155 3.43 5.16 15.60
N LEU A 156 2.45 5.73 14.88
CA LEU A 156 1.49 4.95 14.11
C LEU A 156 2.19 4.06 13.08
N ALA A 157 3.31 4.52 12.50
CA ALA A 157 4.09 3.76 11.54
C ALA A 157 4.65 2.45 12.15
N ALA A 158 5.18 2.49 13.38
CA ALA A 158 5.66 1.26 14.05
C ALA A 158 4.51 0.29 14.36
N THR A 159 3.34 0.81 14.74
CA THR A 159 2.15 0.01 14.97
C THR A 159 1.68 -0.67 13.68
N VAL A 160 1.57 0.09 12.59
CA VAL A 160 1.14 -0.44 11.29
C VAL A 160 2.16 -1.43 10.74
N ALA A 161 3.46 -1.14 10.80
CA ALA A 161 4.51 -2.06 10.38
C ALA A 161 4.41 -3.42 11.10
N TYR A 162 4.06 -3.42 12.39
CA TYR A 162 3.88 -4.64 13.16
C TYR A 162 2.58 -5.38 12.84
N GLU A 163 1.45 -4.65 12.62
CA GLU A 163 0.10 -5.22 12.66
C GLU A 163 -0.56 -5.44 11.29
N HIS A 164 -0.04 -4.87 10.20
CA HIS A 164 -0.76 -4.80 8.93
C HIS A 164 -1.11 -6.17 8.30
N HIS A 165 -0.53 -7.26 8.76
CA HIS A 165 -0.91 -8.62 8.37
C HIS A 165 -1.68 -9.41 9.44
N ILE A 166 -2.00 -8.80 10.58
CA ILE A 166 -2.88 -9.42 11.58
C ILE A 166 -4.31 -9.33 11.08
N TRP A 167 -5.03 -10.43 11.12
CA TRP A 167 -6.41 -10.48 10.66
C TRP A 167 -7.35 -9.64 11.52
N PHE A 168 -8.43 -9.17 10.93
CA PHE A 168 -9.44 -8.35 11.61
C PHE A 168 -10.00 -8.99 12.89
N ASN A 169 -10.22 -10.32 12.87
CA ASN A 169 -10.69 -11.06 14.05
C ASN A 169 -9.60 -11.23 15.14
N GLY A 170 -8.37 -10.87 14.85
CA GLY A 170 -7.23 -11.00 15.77
C GLY A 170 -6.72 -12.42 16.00
N ALA A 171 -7.29 -13.42 15.32
CA ALA A 171 -6.99 -14.84 15.52
C ALA A 171 -6.18 -15.47 14.37
N GLY A 172 -5.77 -14.68 13.38
CA GLY A 172 -4.99 -15.16 12.24
C GLY A 172 -4.01 -14.11 11.73
N GLY A 173 -3.31 -14.47 10.65
CA GLY A 173 -2.24 -13.64 10.10
C GLY A 173 -0.94 -13.73 10.88
N TYR A 174 -0.10 -12.71 10.73
CA TYR A 174 1.20 -12.61 11.41
C TYR A 174 1.56 -11.15 11.72
N PRO A 175 2.42 -10.89 12.73
CA PRO A 175 2.91 -11.87 13.70
C PRO A 175 1.78 -12.37 14.60
N GLN A 176 1.89 -13.61 15.06
CA GLN A 176 0.89 -14.14 15.98
C GLN A 176 0.93 -13.40 17.33
N LEU A 177 -0.22 -12.95 17.78
CA LEU A 177 -0.37 -12.30 19.08
C LEU A 177 -0.54 -13.34 20.18
N MET A 178 0.08 -13.11 21.34
CA MET A 178 -0.12 -13.95 22.52
C MET A 178 -1.60 -13.94 22.96
N TYR A 179 -2.26 -12.81 22.84
CA TYR A 179 -3.68 -12.63 23.13
C TYR A 179 -4.37 -12.07 21.88
N PRO A 180 -5.41 -12.75 21.34
CA PRO A 180 -6.17 -12.26 20.20
C PRO A 180 -6.78 -10.89 20.49
N ARG A 181 -6.52 -9.92 19.63
CA ARG A 181 -7.13 -8.59 19.64
C ARG A 181 -7.24 -8.05 18.23
N LYS A 182 -8.20 -7.19 18.01
CA LYS A 182 -8.29 -6.47 16.73
C LYS A 182 -7.05 -5.57 16.55
N PRO A 183 -6.44 -5.56 15.36
CA PRO A 183 -5.37 -4.62 15.05
C PRO A 183 -5.89 -3.18 15.04
N HIS A 184 -4.97 -2.23 15.15
CA HIS A 184 -5.28 -0.80 15.11
C HIS A 184 -6.08 -0.44 13.84
N PHE A 185 -6.92 0.58 13.91
CA PHE A 185 -7.76 0.98 12.78
C PHE A 185 -6.95 1.28 11.51
N ALA A 186 -5.84 2.02 11.65
CA ALA A 186 -4.93 2.30 10.54
C ALA A 186 -4.30 1.02 9.93
N SER A 187 -3.94 0.05 10.78
CA SER A 187 -3.40 -1.24 10.31
C SER A 187 -4.42 -2.01 9.48
N ARG A 188 -5.72 -1.91 9.84
CA ARG A 188 -6.81 -2.53 9.07
C ARG A 188 -7.05 -1.84 7.73
N ILE A 189 -6.91 -0.49 7.66
CA ILE A 189 -6.95 0.27 6.40
C ILE A 189 -5.83 -0.20 5.47
N VAL A 190 -4.60 -0.21 5.99
CA VAL A 190 -3.42 -0.62 5.21
C VAL A 190 -3.55 -2.06 4.74
N HIS A 191 -4.07 -2.98 5.57
CA HIS A 191 -4.26 -4.38 5.20
C HIS A 191 -5.17 -4.58 3.96
N VAL A 192 -6.29 -3.85 3.88
CA VAL A 192 -7.17 -3.90 2.70
C VAL A 192 -6.44 -3.42 1.46
N CYS A 193 -5.73 -2.29 1.56
CA CYS A 193 -5.03 -1.66 0.45
C CYS A 193 -3.82 -2.49 -0.03
N ASP A 194 -3.07 -3.06 0.91
CA ASP A 194 -1.92 -3.93 0.65
C ASP A 194 -2.34 -5.17 -0.13
N ILE A 195 -3.38 -5.89 0.32
CA ILE A 195 -3.88 -7.07 -0.42
C ILE A 195 -4.32 -6.67 -1.83
N TYR A 196 -5.05 -5.56 -1.98
CA TYR A 196 -5.49 -5.13 -3.30
C TYR A 196 -4.31 -4.82 -4.23
N ASP A 197 -3.35 -4.01 -3.78
CA ASP A 197 -2.17 -3.71 -4.60
C ASP A 197 -1.37 -4.98 -4.90
N ALA A 198 -1.20 -5.86 -3.92
CA ALA A 198 -0.51 -7.13 -4.09
C ALA A 198 -1.12 -8.03 -5.17
N LEU A 199 -2.44 -8.02 -5.34
CA LEU A 199 -3.14 -8.78 -6.38
C LEU A 199 -3.06 -8.08 -7.75
N ARG A 200 -3.06 -6.76 -7.77
CA ARG A 200 -3.10 -5.94 -8.98
C ARG A 200 -1.73 -5.62 -9.57
N SER A 201 -0.68 -5.80 -8.80
CA SER A 201 0.70 -5.51 -9.20
C SER A 201 1.39 -6.76 -9.78
N MET A 202 2.26 -6.53 -10.79
CA MET A 202 3.12 -7.58 -11.32
C MET A 202 4.09 -8.03 -10.24
N ARG A 203 4.21 -9.34 -10.05
CA ARG A 203 5.18 -9.95 -9.13
C ARG A 203 6.00 -11.02 -9.85
N PRO A 204 7.19 -11.39 -9.36
CA PRO A 204 8.02 -12.44 -9.97
C PRO A 204 7.31 -13.77 -10.20
N TYR A 205 6.21 -13.98 -9.47
CA TYR A 205 5.56 -15.29 -9.34
C TYR A 205 4.13 -15.33 -9.90
N HIS A 206 3.53 -14.17 -10.28
CA HIS A 206 2.21 -14.15 -10.86
C HIS A 206 1.92 -12.85 -11.64
N GLU A 207 1.14 -13.00 -12.69
CA GLU A 207 0.56 -11.89 -13.44
C GLU A 207 -0.47 -11.12 -12.59
N PRO A 208 -0.66 -9.82 -12.84
CA PRO A 208 -1.70 -9.04 -12.17
C PRO A 208 -3.10 -9.65 -12.37
N TRP A 209 -3.83 -9.80 -11.29
CA TRP A 209 -5.21 -10.28 -11.37
C TRP A 209 -6.11 -9.26 -12.06
N PRO A 210 -7.13 -9.68 -12.80
CA PRO A 210 -8.21 -8.79 -13.25
C PRO A 210 -8.83 -8.06 -12.07
N ARG A 211 -9.21 -6.79 -12.28
CA ARG A 211 -9.77 -5.95 -11.22
C ARG A 211 -10.92 -6.60 -10.47
N ASP A 212 -11.90 -7.12 -11.22
CA ASP A 212 -13.12 -7.68 -10.65
C ASP A 212 -12.85 -8.94 -9.82
N GLU A 213 -11.87 -9.75 -10.22
CA GLU A 213 -11.43 -10.91 -9.46
C GLU A 213 -10.74 -10.49 -8.15
N ALA A 214 -9.89 -9.47 -8.19
CA ALA A 214 -9.24 -8.93 -7.01
C ALA A 214 -10.28 -8.37 -6.01
N LEU A 215 -11.28 -7.62 -6.48
CA LEU A 215 -12.36 -7.09 -5.63
C LEU A 215 -13.25 -8.21 -5.07
N ALA A 216 -13.54 -9.24 -5.86
CA ALA A 216 -14.29 -10.42 -5.39
C ALA A 216 -13.54 -11.16 -4.28
N LEU A 217 -12.21 -11.30 -4.41
CA LEU A 217 -11.39 -11.91 -3.36
C LEU A 217 -11.37 -11.07 -2.08
N LEU A 218 -11.19 -9.74 -2.18
CA LEU A 218 -11.29 -8.85 -1.01
C LEU A 218 -12.63 -9.03 -0.29
N LYS A 219 -13.73 -9.06 -1.04
CA LYS A 219 -15.06 -9.30 -0.49
C LYS A 219 -15.16 -10.64 0.25
N SER A 220 -14.54 -11.69 -0.26
CA SER A 220 -14.55 -13.02 0.37
C SER A 220 -13.78 -13.07 1.69
N PHE A 221 -12.83 -12.17 1.93
CA PHE A 221 -12.06 -12.05 3.17
C PHE A 221 -12.75 -11.19 4.25
N SER A 222 -13.84 -10.52 3.90
CA SER A 222 -14.59 -9.63 4.80
C SER A 222 -15.10 -10.39 6.03
N GLY A 223 -14.94 -9.79 7.21
CA GLY A 223 -15.40 -10.33 8.49
C GLY A 223 -14.44 -11.30 9.17
N LEU A 224 -13.52 -11.92 8.44
CA LEU A 224 -12.50 -12.81 8.99
C LEU A 224 -11.11 -12.13 8.97
N GLN A 225 -10.58 -11.95 7.79
CA GLN A 225 -9.26 -11.36 7.56
C GLN A 225 -9.35 -9.84 7.47
N LEU A 226 -10.31 -9.31 6.74
CA LEU A 226 -10.51 -7.89 6.51
C LEU A 226 -11.69 -7.33 7.32
N ASP A 227 -11.55 -6.05 7.70
CA ASP A 227 -12.62 -5.30 8.35
C ASP A 227 -13.80 -5.10 7.38
N PRO A 228 -15.03 -5.55 7.72
CA PRO A 228 -16.18 -5.43 6.82
C PRO A 228 -16.46 -3.99 6.39
N GLN A 229 -16.40 -3.03 7.31
CA GLN A 229 -16.71 -1.63 7.01
C GLN A 229 -15.68 -1.04 6.04
N LEU A 230 -14.40 -1.35 6.23
CA LEU A 230 -13.34 -0.89 5.35
C LEU A 230 -13.37 -1.60 4.00
N THR A 231 -13.72 -2.89 3.97
CA THR A 231 -13.89 -3.63 2.72
C THR A 231 -15.03 -3.05 1.89
N ASP A 232 -16.20 -2.82 2.50
CA ASP A 232 -17.35 -2.24 1.80
C ASP A 232 -17.05 -0.82 1.29
N ALA A 233 -16.37 0.01 2.10
CA ALA A 233 -15.95 1.34 1.68
C ALA A 233 -14.95 1.29 0.52
N PHE A 234 -13.99 0.36 0.54
CA PHE A 234 -13.03 0.17 -0.54
C PHE A 234 -13.72 -0.28 -1.86
N LEU A 235 -14.65 -1.23 -1.77
CA LEU A 235 -15.43 -1.69 -2.93
C LEU A 235 -16.25 -0.55 -3.53
N SER A 236 -16.94 0.25 -2.69
CA SER A 236 -17.69 1.44 -3.13
C SER A 236 -16.78 2.48 -3.80
N MET A 237 -15.60 2.73 -3.26
CA MET A 237 -14.61 3.62 -3.86
C MET A 237 -14.16 3.10 -5.23
N ALA A 238 -13.96 1.78 -5.34
CA ALA A 238 -13.60 1.13 -6.59
C ALA A 238 -14.69 1.29 -7.66
N ASP A 239 -15.95 1.05 -7.31
CA ASP A 239 -17.08 1.15 -8.24
C ASP A 239 -17.28 2.58 -8.74
N SER A 240 -17.20 3.59 -7.86
CA SER A 240 -17.30 5.01 -8.21
C SER A 240 -16.23 5.44 -9.22
N ALA A 241 -15.00 4.92 -9.09
CA ALA A 241 -13.92 5.19 -10.03
C ALA A 241 -14.17 4.63 -11.44
N THR A 242 -14.99 3.58 -11.57
CA THR A 242 -15.37 2.99 -12.86
C THR A 242 -16.44 3.80 -13.56
N GLU A 243 -17.43 4.32 -12.83
CA GLU A 243 -18.52 5.12 -13.39
C GLU A 243 -18.02 6.42 -14.03
N ILE A 244 -16.99 7.05 -13.44
CA ILE A 244 -16.39 8.28 -13.98
C ILE A 244 -15.64 8.01 -15.30
N ARG A 245 -15.22 6.77 -15.58
CA ARG A 245 -14.53 6.36 -16.82
C ARG A 245 -15.47 6.06 -18.01
N GLN A 246 -16.76 5.89 -17.78
CA GLN A 246 -17.69 5.74 -18.89
C GLN A 246 -17.88 7.11 -19.56
N PRO A 247 -17.57 7.28 -20.86
CA PRO A 247 -17.80 8.54 -21.54
C PRO A 247 -19.30 8.86 -21.49
N LEU A 248 -19.64 10.08 -21.08
CA LEU A 248 -20.95 10.69 -21.24
C LEU A 248 -21.32 10.69 -22.75
N GLY A 249 -21.82 9.57 -23.28
CA GLY A 249 -22.10 9.50 -24.71
C GLY A 249 -22.60 8.19 -25.29
N ALA A 250 -23.05 7.25 -24.50
CA ALA A 250 -23.77 6.08 -25.02
C ALA A 250 -25.25 6.11 -24.59
N GLN A 251 -25.94 7.22 -24.82
CA GLN A 251 -27.38 7.16 -24.96
C GLN A 251 -27.65 6.78 -26.42
N THR A 252 -27.96 5.50 -26.60
CA THR A 252 -28.43 4.93 -27.85
C THR A 252 -29.66 5.71 -28.35
N ALA A 253 -29.57 6.21 -29.59
CA ALA A 253 -30.70 6.57 -30.41
C ALA A 253 -31.50 5.32 -30.84
#